data_8095bd74845a3ad2501bb00063cf6eeb
#
_entry.id   8095bd74845a3ad2501bb00063cf6eeb
#
_cell.length_a   1.000
_cell.length_b   1.000
_cell.length_c   1.000
_cell.angle_alpha   90.00
_cell.angle_beta   90.00
_cell.angle_gamma   90.00
#
_symmetry.space_group_name_H-M   'P 1'
#
loop_
_entity.id
_entity.type
_entity.pdbx_description
1 polymer ?
#
loop_
_entity_poly.entity_id
_entity_poly.type
_entity_poly.pdbx_seq_one_letter_code
_entity_poly.pdbx_strand_id
1 'polypeptide(L)'
;MELKNIALIGIGNILFHDEGLGAYLVQYILENYEIPENLKIVEGGTLGFSLMTYYQEYDKVIVVGTGSKEGPVGTISSENADEVMANEGATRKTANEVEITMMIEICTFHENMGEVQLITMVPGDIIEVKNALTPEALEYMPKLLDETLEELKKSDINLFRKSSPYVSFETVIESCANPTIASYK
;
A
#
# COMPACT_ATOMS: atom_id res chain seq x y z
N MET A 1 4.75 27.25 -6.91
CA MET A 1 3.90 26.04 -6.97
C MET A 1 3.85 25.50 -5.55
N GLU A 2 2.67 25.37 -5.00
CA GLU A 2 2.50 24.79 -3.67
C GLU A 2 2.84 23.30 -3.74
N LEU A 3 3.64 22.79 -2.80
CA LEU A 3 3.98 21.37 -2.74
C LEU A 3 2.72 20.59 -2.36
N LYS A 4 2.37 19.58 -3.15
CA LYS A 4 1.27 18.68 -2.82
C LYS A 4 1.63 17.81 -1.61
N ASN A 5 0.68 17.65 -0.69
CA ASN A 5 0.77 16.70 0.41
C ASN A 5 0.26 15.34 -0.05
N ILE A 6 1.11 14.33 0.06
CA ILE A 6 0.83 12.97 -0.42
C ILE A 6 0.76 12.02 0.78
N ALA A 7 -0.23 11.12 0.80
CA ALA A 7 -0.25 9.96 1.70
C ALA A 7 0.01 8.68 0.91
N LEU A 8 0.98 7.89 1.34
CA LEU A 8 1.21 6.52 0.87
C LEU A 8 0.75 5.56 1.96
N ILE A 9 -0.26 4.76 1.67
CA ILE A 9 -0.92 3.86 2.62
C ILE A 9 -0.71 2.42 2.18
N GLY A 10 -0.03 1.63 3.01
CA GLY A 10 0.06 0.17 2.84
C GLY A 10 -1.06 -0.52 3.60
N ILE A 11 -1.93 -1.22 2.91
CA ILE A 11 -3.03 -1.95 3.51
C ILE A 11 -2.81 -3.45 3.44
N GLY A 12 -3.44 -4.17 4.34
CA GLY A 12 -3.43 -5.63 4.38
C GLY A 12 -3.20 -6.20 5.77
N ASN A 13 -3.55 -7.46 5.94
CA ASN A 13 -3.41 -8.16 7.21
C ASN A 13 -2.17 -9.06 7.19
N ILE A 14 -1.14 -8.69 7.93
CA ILE A 14 0.13 -9.44 8.02
C ILE A 14 -0.01 -10.85 8.60
N LEU A 15 -1.17 -11.19 9.18
CA LEU A 15 -1.44 -12.53 9.70
C LEU A 15 -1.83 -13.53 8.61
N PHE A 16 -2.19 -13.06 7.40
CA PHE A 16 -2.69 -13.89 6.31
C PHE A 16 -1.77 -13.85 5.08
N HIS A 17 -0.53 -14.32 5.23
CA HIS A 17 0.43 -14.45 4.14
C HIS A 17 0.53 -13.16 3.29
N ASP A 18 0.26 -13.29 1.98
CA ASP A 18 0.42 -12.23 1.00
C ASP A 18 -0.57 -11.07 1.19
N GLU A 19 -1.63 -11.24 2.00
CA GLU A 19 -2.52 -10.12 2.29
C GLU A 19 -1.79 -8.97 2.99
N GLY A 20 -0.69 -9.25 3.68
CA GLY A 20 0.17 -8.26 4.34
C GLY A 20 1.12 -7.48 3.43
N LEU A 21 1.17 -7.74 2.11
CA LEU A 21 2.20 -7.19 1.22
C LEU A 21 2.28 -5.66 1.23
N GLY A 22 1.14 -4.95 1.32
CA GLY A 22 1.10 -3.49 1.37
C GLY A 22 1.72 -2.95 2.66
N ALA A 23 1.42 -3.56 3.81
CA ALA A 23 2.02 -3.21 5.09
C ALA A 23 3.54 -3.44 5.08
N TYR A 24 3.99 -4.58 4.56
CA TYR A 24 5.42 -4.87 4.41
C TYR A 24 6.13 -3.90 3.46
N LEU A 25 5.48 -3.48 2.37
CA LEU A 25 6.07 -2.53 1.43
C LEU A 25 6.32 -1.17 2.07
N VAL A 26 5.33 -0.61 2.77
CA VAL A 26 5.49 0.71 3.40
C VAL A 26 6.50 0.67 4.53
N GLN A 27 6.55 -0.42 5.30
CA GLN A 27 7.59 -0.62 6.30
C GLN A 27 8.99 -0.72 5.67
N TYR A 28 9.13 -1.42 4.55
CA TYR A 28 10.39 -1.48 3.80
C TYR A 28 10.83 -0.08 3.34
N ILE A 29 9.90 0.74 2.85
CA ILE A 29 10.20 2.12 2.45
C ILE A 29 10.66 2.93 3.67
N LEU A 30 9.97 2.83 4.81
CA LEU A 30 10.35 3.52 6.05
C LEU A 30 11.76 3.14 6.54
N GLU A 31 12.15 1.87 6.40
CA GLU A 31 13.48 1.40 6.83
C GLU A 31 14.60 1.89 5.90
N ASN A 32 14.36 1.93 4.58
CA ASN A 32 15.41 2.09 3.57
C ASN A 32 15.50 3.48 2.94
N TYR A 33 14.47 4.33 3.05
CA TYR A 33 14.41 5.62 2.35
C TYR A 33 14.23 6.81 3.31
N GLU A 34 14.78 7.95 2.91
CA GLU A 34 14.50 9.24 3.54
C GLU A 34 13.13 9.74 3.10
N ILE A 35 12.29 10.11 4.07
CA ILE A 35 10.92 10.53 3.80
C ILE A 35 10.81 12.04 3.87
N PRO A 36 10.45 12.73 2.77
CA PRO A 36 10.30 14.17 2.75
C PRO A 36 9.06 14.62 3.54
N GLU A 37 9.06 15.87 3.99
CA GLU A 37 8.00 16.42 4.87
C GLU A 37 6.60 16.39 4.25
N ASN A 38 6.50 16.47 2.92
CA ASN A 38 5.24 16.44 2.19
C ASN A 38 4.77 15.03 1.79
N LEU A 39 5.45 13.98 2.29
CA LEU A 39 5.01 12.59 2.16
C LEU A 39 4.71 11.98 3.53
N LYS A 40 3.47 11.57 3.75
CA LYS A 40 3.06 10.77 4.90
C LYS A 40 3.01 9.30 4.51
N ILE A 41 3.78 8.46 5.17
CA ILE A 41 3.67 7.00 5.03
C ILE A 41 2.83 6.46 6.19
N VAL A 42 1.87 5.60 5.87
CA VAL A 42 0.91 5.02 6.81
C VAL A 42 0.88 3.52 6.64
N GLU A 43 1.11 2.79 7.71
CA GLU A 43 0.74 1.39 7.79
C GLU A 43 -0.76 1.33 8.11
N GLY A 44 -1.55 1.16 7.06
CA GLY A 44 -3.01 1.14 7.16
C GLY A 44 -3.55 -0.18 7.72
N GLY A 45 -2.82 -1.26 7.56
CA GLY A 45 -3.22 -2.58 8.05
C GLY A 45 -4.66 -2.90 7.67
N THR A 46 -5.53 -3.11 8.66
CA THR A 46 -6.97 -3.35 8.52
C THR A 46 -7.81 -2.20 9.10
N LEU A 47 -7.30 -0.98 9.09
CA LEU A 47 -7.92 0.18 9.75
C LEU A 47 -9.20 0.67 9.06
N GLY A 48 -9.49 0.25 7.81
CA GLY A 48 -10.74 0.54 7.10
C GLY A 48 -11.12 2.02 7.16
N PHE A 49 -12.31 2.34 7.67
CA PHE A 49 -12.84 3.70 7.76
C PHE A 49 -11.98 4.69 8.56
N SER A 50 -11.09 4.24 9.42
CA SER A 50 -10.15 5.13 10.14
C SER A 50 -9.17 5.82 9.20
N LEU A 51 -9.02 5.34 7.97
CA LEU A 51 -8.19 5.94 6.94
C LEU A 51 -8.87 7.09 6.18
N MET A 52 -10.19 7.31 6.38
CA MET A 52 -10.99 8.30 5.66
C MET A 52 -10.38 9.72 5.72
N THR A 53 -9.81 10.09 6.85
CA THR A 53 -9.16 11.39 7.05
C THR A 53 -8.05 11.65 6.01
N TYR A 54 -7.29 10.63 5.64
CA TYR A 54 -6.24 10.77 4.62
C TYR A 54 -6.81 11.09 3.24
N TYR A 55 -7.94 10.45 2.86
CA TYR A 55 -8.60 10.72 1.58
C TYR A 55 -9.14 12.15 1.47
N GLN A 56 -9.47 12.78 2.61
CA GLN A 56 -10.06 14.12 2.68
C GLN A 56 -9.01 15.22 2.87
N GLU A 57 -7.90 14.95 3.54
CA GLU A 57 -6.92 15.97 3.95
C GLU A 57 -5.69 16.04 3.04
N TYR A 58 -5.41 15.00 2.24
CA TYR A 58 -4.25 14.94 1.36
C TYR A 58 -4.65 15.23 -0.09
N ASP A 59 -3.77 15.91 -0.83
CA ASP A 59 -3.98 16.21 -2.25
C ASP A 59 -3.98 14.95 -3.11
N LYS A 60 -3.22 13.94 -2.68
CA LYS A 60 -3.18 12.62 -3.31
C LYS A 60 -2.96 11.54 -2.27
N VAL A 61 -3.68 10.43 -2.44
CA VAL A 61 -3.53 9.21 -1.65
C VAL A 61 -3.14 8.06 -2.58
N ILE A 62 -2.01 7.44 -2.30
CA ILE A 62 -1.57 6.22 -2.99
C ILE A 62 -1.80 5.06 -2.03
N VAL A 63 -2.62 4.11 -2.43
CA VAL A 63 -2.93 2.91 -1.63
C VAL A 63 -2.28 1.71 -2.27
N VAL A 64 -1.54 0.92 -1.48
CA VAL A 64 -0.88 -0.30 -1.94
C VAL A 64 -1.38 -1.50 -1.16
N GLY A 65 -1.75 -2.57 -1.87
CA GLY A 65 -2.26 -3.79 -1.26
C GLY A 65 -2.42 -4.95 -2.23
N THR A 66 -3.12 -5.99 -1.80
CA THR A 66 -3.49 -7.11 -2.67
C THR A 66 -4.64 -6.74 -3.60
N GLY A 67 -4.68 -7.33 -4.78
CA GLY A 67 -5.73 -7.17 -5.76
C GLY A 67 -6.17 -8.48 -6.39
N SER A 68 -7.39 -8.46 -6.93
CA SER A 68 -8.03 -9.62 -7.58
C SER A 68 -8.05 -9.55 -9.10
N LYS A 69 -7.16 -8.75 -9.69
CA LYS A 69 -7.04 -8.67 -11.16
C LYS A 69 -6.70 -10.04 -11.74
N GLU A 70 -7.28 -10.36 -12.89
CA GLU A 70 -6.95 -11.62 -13.58
C GLU A 70 -5.47 -11.63 -13.98
N GLY A 71 -4.78 -12.71 -13.64
CA GLY A 71 -3.38 -12.90 -13.97
C GLY A 71 -2.65 -13.81 -12.97
N PRO A 72 -1.41 -14.18 -13.27
CA PRO A 72 -0.58 -14.93 -12.33
C PRO A 72 -0.20 -14.11 -11.11
N VAL A 73 0.27 -14.77 -10.04
CA VAL A 73 0.86 -14.14 -8.86
C VAL A 73 1.90 -13.11 -9.31
N GLY A 74 1.92 -11.95 -8.65
CA GLY A 74 2.83 -10.86 -8.99
C GLY A 74 2.36 -9.97 -10.15
N THR A 75 1.18 -10.21 -10.73
CA THR A 75 0.56 -9.24 -11.66
C THR A 75 0.22 -7.97 -10.91
N ILE A 76 0.76 -6.83 -11.35
CA ILE A 76 0.54 -5.53 -10.73
C ILE A 76 -0.44 -4.74 -11.59
N SER A 77 -1.35 -4.01 -10.93
CA SER A 77 -2.20 -3.01 -11.55
C SER A 77 -2.12 -1.69 -10.79
N SER A 78 -2.28 -0.60 -11.53
CA SER A 78 -2.31 0.77 -11.01
C SER A 78 -3.53 1.45 -11.62
N GLU A 79 -4.52 1.80 -10.77
CA GLU A 79 -5.83 2.32 -11.19
C GLU A 79 -6.15 3.57 -10.38
N ASN A 80 -6.66 4.61 -11.03
CA ASN A 80 -7.19 5.79 -10.33
C ASN A 80 -8.62 5.54 -9.81
N ALA A 81 -9.15 6.47 -9.00
CA ALA A 81 -10.48 6.33 -8.40
C ALA A 81 -11.59 6.10 -9.45
N ASP A 82 -11.55 6.80 -10.59
CA ASP A 82 -12.56 6.67 -11.65
C ASP A 82 -12.51 5.28 -12.30
N GLU A 83 -11.32 4.74 -12.52
CA GLU A 83 -11.12 3.39 -13.05
C GLU A 83 -11.60 2.32 -12.05
N VAL A 84 -11.31 2.52 -10.75
CA VAL A 84 -11.78 1.63 -9.68
C VAL A 84 -13.32 1.60 -9.65
N MET A 85 -13.96 2.77 -9.73
CA MET A 85 -15.44 2.91 -9.71
C MET A 85 -16.07 2.37 -10.98
N ALA A 86 -15.46 2.57 -12.16
CA ALA A 86 -15.97 2.03 -13.43
C ALA A 86 -15.97 0.49 -13.46
N ASN A 87 -15.11 -0.15 -12.66
CA ASN A 87 -14.98 -1.60 -12.57
C ASN A 87 -15.90 -2.24 -11.49
N GLU A 88 -16.92 -1.54 -11.01
CA GLU A 88 -17.85 -2.03 -9.96
C GLU A 88 -18.51 -3.38 -10.24
N GLY A 89 -18.58 -3.81 -11.49
CA GLY A 89 -19.11 -5.12 -11.88
C GLY A 89 -18.12 -6.29 -11.79
N ALA A 90 -16.83 -6.00 -11.57
CA ALA A 90 -15.83 -7.04 -11.41
C ALA A 90 -15.98 -7.72 -10.05
N THR A 91 -15.92 -9.05 -10.01
CA THR A 91 -15.96 -9.80 -8.75
C THR A 91 -14.71 -9.51 -7.95
N ARG A 92 -14.80 -8.58 -7.01
CA ARG A 92 -13.71 -8.28 -6.09
C ARG A 92 -13.63 -9.38 -5.04
N LYS A 93 -12.43 -9.91 -4.84
CA LYS A 93 -12.21 -11.12 -4.02
C LYS A 93 -11.54 -10.82 -2.68
N THR A 94 -10.86 -9.67 -2.56
CA THR A 94 -10.18 -9.30 -1.31
C THR A 94 -11.03 -8.34 -0.49
N ALA A 95 -11.00 -8.49 0.84
CA ALA A 95 -11.70 -7.58 1.76
C ALA A 95 -11.18 -6.14 1.60
N ASN A 96 -9.88 -5.98 1.37
CA ASN A 96 -9.23 -4.68 1.19
C ASN A 96 -9.78 -3.90 -0.02
N GLU A 97 -9.98 -4.57 -1.16
CA GLU A 97 -10.54 -3.93 -2.36
C GLU A 97 -11.96 -3.42 -2.12
N VAL A 98 -12.77 -4.18 -1.37
CA VAL A 98 -14.14 -3.78 -1.02
C VAL A 98 -14.12 -2.55 -0.13
N GLU A 99 -13.30 -2.52 0.91
CA GLU A 99 -13.21 -1.39 1.83
C GLU A 99 -12.72 -0.11 1.12
N ILE A 100 -11.71 -0.22 0.24
CA ILE A 100 -11.21 0.93 -0.54
C ILE A 100 -12.31 1.49 -1.44
N THR A 101 -13.02 0.63 -2.16
CA THR A 101 -14.10 1.05 -3.05
C THR A 101 -15.18 1.79 -2.26
N MET A 102 -15.62 1.25 -1.12
CA MET A 102 -16.58 1.92 -0.24
C MET A 102 -16.08 3.28 0.26
N MET A 103 -14.80 3.40 0.60
CA MET A 103 -14.24 4.68 1.03
C MET A 103 -14.21 5.71 -0.11
N ILE A 104 -13.83 5.29 -1.31
CA ILE A 104 -13.87 6.16 -2.49
C ILE A 104 -15.29 6.65 -2.74
N GLU A 105 -16.30 5.76 -2.71
CA GLU A 105 -17.70 6.13 -2.86
C GLU A 105 -18.14 7.18 -1.83
N ILE A 106 -17.88 6.92 -0.54
CA ILE A 106 -18.28 7.83 0.54
C ILE A 106 -17.59 9.20 0.38
N CYS A 107 -16.30 9.23 0.09
CA CYS A 107 -15.56 10.48 -0.07
C CYS A 107 -16.02 11.25 -1.31
N THR A 108 -16.34 10.56 -2.41
CA THR A 108 -16.87 11.19 -3.64
C THR A 108 -18.20 11.90 -3.37
N PHE A 109 -19.09 11.35 -2.55
CA PHE A 109 -20.35 12.01 -2.17
C PHE A 109 -20.15 13.31 -1.38
N HIS A 110 -19.03 13.48 -0.71
CA HIS A 110 -18.74 14.68 0.09
C HIS A 110 -18.00 15.79 -0.69
N GLU A 111 -17.75 15.61 -1.98
CA GLU A 111 -17.05 16.59 -2.86
C GLU A 111 -15.68 17.06 -2.32
N ASN A 112 -15.10 16.32 -1.39
CA ASN A 112 -13.83 16.69 -0.74
C ASN A 112 -12.91 15.48 -0.65
N MET A 113 -12.40 15.06 -1.81
CA MET A 113 -11.47 13.94 -1.91
C MET A 113 -10.27 14.34 -2.74
N GLY A 114 -9.06 14.02 -2.25
CA GLY A 114 -7.85 14.11 -3.02
C GLY A 114 -7.83 13.10 -4.18
N GLU A 115 -6.85 13.23 -5.05
CA GLU A 115 -6.58 12.22 -6.09
C GLU A 115 -6.28 10.88 -5.43
N VAL A 116 -6.93 9.80 -5.85
CA VAL A 116 -6.66 8.44 -5.31
C VAL A 116 -6.07 7.56 -6.40
N GLN A 117 -4.95 6.92 -6.07
CA GLN A 117 -4.30 5.92 -6.90
C GLN A 117 -4.20 4.60 -6.12
N LEU A 118 -4.75 3.54 -6.67
CA LEU A 118 -4.69 2.19 -6.11
C LEU A 118 -3.66 1.36 -6.88
N ILE A 119 -2.65 0.86 -6.18
CA ILE A 119 -1.63 -0.04 -6.73
C ILE A 119 -1.82 -1.40 -6.06
N THR A 120 -2.14 -2.42 -6.84
CA THR A 120 -2.37 -3.76 -6.29
C THR A 120 -1.51 -4.81 -6.97
N MET A 121 -1.23 -5.88 -6.23
CA MET A 121 -0.56 -7.06 -6.75
C MET A 121 -1.40 -8.31 -6.48
N VAL A 122 -1.50 -9.18 -7.49
CA VAL A 122 -2.18 -10.49 -7.36
C VAL A 122 -1.38 -11.36 -6.38
N PRO A 123 -1.99 -11.79 -5.26
CA PRO A 123 -1.34 -12.63 -4.25
C PRO A 123 -1.31 -14.11 -4.64
N GLY A 124 -0.42 -14.87 -4.01
CA GLY A 124 -0.41 -16.33 -4.07
C GLY A 124 -1.36 -16.97 -3.06
N ASP A 125 -1.27 -16.57 -1.79
CA ASP A 125 -2.11 -17.07 -0.70
C ASP A 125 -2.50 -15.92 0.26
N ILE A 126 -3.79 -15.82 0.55
CA ILE A 126 -4.38 -14.86 1.49
C ILE A 126 -5.26 -15.55 2.53
N ILE A 127 -5.13 -16.86 2.70
CA ILE A 127 -6.01 -17.68 3.55
C ILE A 127 -5.22 -18.30 4.71
N GLU A 128 -4.01 -18.80 4.43
CA GLU A 128 -3.19 -19.42 5.47
C GLU A 128 -2.77 -18.37 6.51
N VAL A 129 -2.91 -18.72 7.81
CA VAL A 129 -2.45 -17.86 8.91
C VAL A 129 -0.94 -18.02 9.07
N LYS A 130 -0.20 -17.05 8.55
CA LYS A 130 1.26 -17.05 8.60
C LYS A 130 1.83 -15.65 8.35
N ASN A 131 2.66 -15.18 9.25
CA ASN A 131 3.34 -13.88 9.12
C ASN A 131 4.54 -14.01 8.17
N ALA A 132 4.27 -14.12 6.88
CA ALA A 132 5.28 -14.23 5.83
C ALA A 132 4.63 -13.87 4.48
N LEU A 133 5.42 -13.73 3.43
CA LEU A 133 4.93 -13.77 2.05
C LEU A 133 5.19 -15.15 1.44
N THR A 134 4.40 -15.54 0.46
CA THR A 134 4.74 -16.70 -0.39
C THR A 134 6.04 -16.40 -1.16
N PRO A 135 6.84 -17.41 -1.52
CA PRO A 135 8.05 -17.19 -2.30
C PRO A 135 7.78 -16.46 -3.62
N GLU A 136 6.66 -16.77 -4.25
CA GLU A 136 6.22 -16.13 -5.49
C GLU A 136 5.93 -14.64 -5.27
N ALA A 137 5.15 -14.27 -4.26
CA ALA A 137 4.84 -12.87 -3.98
C ALA A 137 6.11 -12.09 -3.58
N LEU A 138 6.98 -12.69 -2.78
CA LEU A 138 8.25 -12.08 -2.35
C LEU A 138 9.15 -11.75 -3.55
N GLU A 139 9.19 -12.61 -4.58
CA GLU A 139 9.95 -12.37 -5.82
C GLU A 139 9.49 -11.09 -6.55
N TYR A 140 8.21 -10.75 -6.47
CA TYR A 140 7.63 -9.57 -7.14
C TYR A 140 7.60 -8.30 -6.27
N MET A 141 7.95 -8.36 -4.99
CA MET A 141 7.99 -7.18 -4.11
C MET A 141 8.90 -6.05 -4.65
N PRO A 142 10.08 -6.32 -5.24
CA PRO A 142 10.88 -5.25 -5.86
C PRO A 142 10.15 -4.54 -7.00
N LYS A 143 9.38 -5.27 -7.81
CA LYS A 143 8.60 -4.68 -8.90
C LYS A 143 7.45 -3.82 -8.36
N LEU A 144 6.76 -4.27 -7.31
CA LEU A 144 5.72 -3.48 -6.63
C LEU A 144 6.30 -2.20 -6.02
N LEU A 145 7.50 -2.27 -5.46
CA LEU A 145 8.23 -1.11 -4.98
C LEU A 145 8.50 -0.12 -6.12
N ASP A 146 9.03 -0.60 -7.25
CA ASP A 146 9.34 0.25 -8.40
C ASP A 146 8.10 0.97 -8.92
N GLU A 147 6.97 0.29 -9.09
CA GLU A 147 5.69 0.91 -9.49
C GLU A 147 5.24 1.97 -8.47
N THR A 148 5.38 1.71 -7.18
CA THR A 148 5.03 2.66 -6.12
C THR A 148 5.94 3.90 -6.17
N LEU A 149 7.24 3.72 -6.36
CA LEU A 149 8.18 4.83 -6.48
C LEU A 149 7.95 5.65 -7.76
N GLU A 150 7.61 5.01 -8.88
CA GLU A 150 7.26 5.71 -10.12
C GLU A 150 5.96 6.53 -9.94
N GLU A 151 4.98 6.03 -9.20
CA GLU A 151 3.77 6.79 -8.90
C GLU A 151 4.04 8.01 -8.01
N LEU A 152 4.93 7.88 -7.03
CA LEU A 152 5.40 9.01 -6.22
C LEU A 152 6.12 10.07 -7.06
N LYS A 153 6.95 9.66 -8.02
CA LYS A 153 7.65 10.57 -8.95
C LYS A 153 6.69 11.38 -9.82
N LYS A 154 5.56 10.82 -10.25
CA LYS A 154 4.52 11.57 -10.99
C LYS A 154 3.95 12.73 -10.17
N SER A 155 4.11 12.67 -8.85
CA SER A 155 3.73 13.72 -7.90
C SER A 155 4.92 14.54 -7.38
N ASP A 156 6.03 14.57 -8.14
CA ASP A 156 7.28 15.28 -7.81
C ASP A 156 7.96 14.79 -6.50
N ILE A 157 7.64 13.60 -6.01
CA ILE A 157 8.30 12.99 -4.84
C ILE A 157 9.35 11.99 -5.29
N ASN A 158 10.62 12.30 -5.01
CA ASN A 158 11.73 11.41 -5.25
C ASN A 158 12.30 10.93 -3.91
N LEU A 159 12.22 9.63 -3.65
CA LEU A 159 12.78 9.05 -2.45
C LEU A 159 14.26 8.67 -2.66
N PHE A 160 15.10 9.06 -1.71
CA PHE A 160 16.52 8.74 -1.70
C PHE A 160 16.79 7.66 -0.66
N ARG A 161 17.66 6.71 -1.00
CA ARG A 161 18.05 5.67 -0.05
C ARG A 161 18.82 6.28 1.11
N LYS A 162 18.54 5.80 2.32
CA LYS A 162 19.32 6.13 3.52
C LYS A 162 20.76 5.68 3.38
N SER A 163 21.68 6.37 4.05
CA SER A 163 23.10 5.97 4.15
C SER A 163 23.35 4.77 5.07
N SER A 164 22.33 4.33 5.81
CA SER A 164 22.36 3.15 6.69
C SER A 164 22.48 1.85 5.90
N PRO A 165 22.90 0.73 6.53
CA PRO A 165 22.89 -0.57 5.89
C PRO A 165 21.50 -0.91 5.34
N TYR A 166 21.49 -1.50 4.16
CA TYR A 166 20.28 -1.95 3.49
C TYR A 166 19.55 -3.03 4.30
N VAL A 167 18.24 -2.89 4.43
CA VAL A 167 17.35 -3.87 5.07
C VAL A 167 16.57 -4.59 3.97
N SER A 168 16.66 -5.92 3.88
CA SER A 168 15.94 -6.71 2.87
C SER A 168 14.44 -6.86 3.20
N PHE A 169 13.64 -7.27 2.22
CA PHE A 169 12.21 -7.57 2.46
C PHE A 169 12.04 -8.68 3.49
N GLU A 170 12.85 -9.73 3.44
CA GLU A 170 12.81 -10.83 4.40
C GLU A 170 13.04 -10.32 5.83
N THR A 171 14.03 -9.45 6.03
CA THR A 171 14.32 -8.85 7.34
C THR A 171 13.16 -7.99 7.84
N VAL A 172 12.54 -7.21 6.96
CA VAL A 172 11.35 -6.41 7.29
C VAL A 172 10.20 -7.30 7.72
N ILE A 173 9.91 -8.36 6.96
CA ILE A 173 8.85 -9.32 7.27
C ILE A 173 9.09 -9.99 8.62
N GLU A 174 10.32 -10.45 8.88
CA GLU A 174 10.69 -11.05 10.17
C GLU A 174 10.52 -10.07 11.34
N SER A 175 10.88 -8.80 11.16
CA SER A 175 10.72 -7.77 12.19
C SER A 175 9.26 -7.46 12.49
N CYS A 176 8.40 -7.43 11.47
CA CYS A 176 6.96 -7.27 11.63
C CYS A 176 6.32 -8.48 12.34
N ALA A 177 6.80 -9.69 12.04
CA ALA A 177 6.32 -10.91 12.70
C ALA A 177 6.75 -11.01 14.17
N ASN A 178 7.89 -10.42 14.53
CA ASN A 178 8.49 -10.49 15.88
C ASN A 178 8.86 -9.08 16.38
N PRO A 179 7.89 -8.19 16.64
CA PRO A 179 8.19 -6.85 17.12
C PRO A 179 8.88 -6.93 18.49
N THR A 180 10.12 -6.45 18.58
CA THR A 180 10.82 -6.36 19.86
C THR A 180 10.22 -5.25 20.70
N ILE A 181 10.02 -5.49 22.00
CA ILE A 181 9.44 -4.51 22.97
C ILE A 181 10.22 -3.17 23.02
N ALA A 182 11.43 -3.14 22.48
CA ALA A 182 12.27 -1.95 22.39
C ALA A 182 11.74 -0.85 21.43
N SER A 183 10.81 -1.17 20.54
CA SER A 183 10.22 -0.20 19.58
C SER A 183 9.09 0.66 20.18
N TYR A 184 8.74 0.48 21.45
CA TYR A 184 7.70 1.24 22.17
C TYR A 184 8.24 2.27 23.15
N LYS A 185 9.41 2.89 22.87
CA LYS A 185 9.92 3.99 23.70
C LYS A 185 9.92 5.30 22.95
#